data_66b2ecc822ae71d6993b29121a2cdb6d
#
_entry.id   66b2ecc822ae71d6993b29121a2cdb6d
#
_cell.length_a   1.000
_cell.length_b   1.000
_cell.length_c   1.000
_cell.angle_alpha   90.00
_cell.angle_beta   90.00
_cell.angle_gamma   90.00
#
_symmetry.space_group_name_H-M   'P 1'
#
loop_
_entity.id
_entity.type
_entity.pdbx_description
1 polymer ?
#
loop_
_entity_poly.entity_id
_entity_poly.type
_entity_poly.pdbx_seq_one_letter_code
_entity_poly.pdbx_strand_id
1 'polypeptide(L)'
;MTQPYILILYYSRHGSTAKLALEVARGVEQVKGIEARVRTVPAVSTNCEKTEPDIPASGAVYCSIEDLRDCSGLVLGSPTRFGNMAAPLKYFIDGTLNLWLAGDLVDKPAAAFTSTGSMHGGQETTLLSMMLPLMHHGMVFAGIPYSEPDLTQTTGGGTPYGASHVAGADHSRPLGAEETRLCQALGKRIARLALKLGEPA
;
A
#
# COMPACT_ATOMS: atom_id res chain seq x y z
N MET A 1 1.90 -13.33 -22.78
CA MET A 1 1.34 -13.21 -21.42
C MET A 1 2.04 -12.03 -20.77
N THR A 2 1.30 -11.09 -20.21
CA THR A 2 1.87 -9.97 -19.45
C THR A 2 2.47 -10.52 -18.15
N GLN A 3 3.65 -10.04 -17.78
CA GLN A 3 4.31 -10.44 -16.52
C GLN A 3 3.41 -10.09 -15.33
N PRO A 4 3.21 -11.01 -14.34
CA PRO A 4 2.45 -10.71 -13.14
C PRO A 4 3.11 -9.58 -12.35
N TYR A 5 2.31 -8.74 -11.70
CA TYR A 5 2.84 -7.63 -10.92
C TYR A 5 2.05 -7.39 -9.63
N ILE A 6 2.75 -6.86 -8.63
CA ILE A 6 2.15 -6.30 -7.43
C ILE A 6 1.91 -4.83 -7.63
N LEU A 7 0.66 -4.41 -7.51
CA LEU A 7 0.32 -3.00 -7.49
C LEU A 7 0.60 -2.43 -6.09
N ILE A 8 1.45 -1.41 -6.01
CA ILE A 8 1.70 -0.61 -4.81
C ILE A 8 0.98 0.71 -5.01
N LEU A 9 -0.26 0.78 -4.53
CA LEU A 9 -1.12 1.96 -4.64
C LEU A 9 -1.07 2.78 -3.38
N TYR A 10 -0.72 4.06 -3.49
CA TYR A 10 -0.57 4.92 -2.33
C TYR A 10 -1.08 6.35 -2.57
N TYR A 11 -1.34 7.07 -1.48
CA TYR A 11 -1.40 8.53 -1.43
C TYR A 11 -0.33 9.05 -0.45
N SER A 12 0.33 10.15 -0.81
CA SER A 12 1.33 10.79 0.05
C SER A 12 1.22 12.30 -0.03
N ARG A 13 1.16 12.98 1.12
CA ARG A 13 1.11 14.45 1.17
C ARG A 13 2.50 15.07 1.38
N HIS A 14 3.31 14.49 2.25
CA HIS A 14 4.62 15.02 2.67
C HIS A 14 5.78 14.10 2.31
N GLY A 15 5.57 13.12 1.45
CA GLY A 15 6.59 12.23 0.94
C GLY A 15 6.86 10.96 1.77
N SER A 16 6.50 10.91 3.05
CA SER A 16 6.80 9.74 3.90
C SER A 16 6.17 8.46 3.39
N THR A 17 4.88 8.48 3.04
CA THR A 17 4.20 7.30 2.47
C THR A 17 4.80 6.90 1.12
N ALA A 18 5.24 7.86 0.30
CA ALA A 18 5.92 7.58 -0.97
C ALA A 18 7.25 6.84 -0.74
N LYS A 19 8.02 7.22 0.28
CA LYS A 19 9.27 6.51 0.64
C LYS A 19 8.99 5.06 1.04
N LEU A 20 7.95 4.82 1.84
CA LEU A 20 7.52 3.45 2.19
C LEU A 20 7.13 2.65 0.94
N ALA A 21 6.38 3.25 0.02
CA ALA A 21 5.98 2.59 -1.23
C ALA A 21 7.19 2.11 -2.04
N LEU A 22 8.25 2.89 -2.11
CA LEU A 22 9.49 2.50 -2.78
C LEU A 22 10.20 1.34 -2.08
N GLU A 23 10.21 1.31 -0.75
CA GLU A 23 10.81 0.19 -0.01
C GLU A 23 9.99 -1.10 -0.17
N VAL A 24 8.66 -0.99 -0.19
CA VAL A 24 7.79 -2.13 -0.52
C VAL A 24 8.08 -2.64 -1.94
N ALA A 25 8.22 -1.74 -2.92
CA ALA A 25 8.57 -2.11 -4.29
C ALA A 25 9.92 -2.84 -4.37
N ARG A 26 10.95 -2.36 -3.67
CA ARG A 26 12.24 -3.06 -3.56
C ARG A 26 12.11 -4.46 -2.97
N GLY A 27 11.18 -4.66 -2.05
CA GLY A 27 10.87 -5.99 -1.51
C GLY A 27 10.23 -6.92 -2.55
N VAL A 28 9.27 -6.42 -3.33
CA VAL A 28 8.65 -7.17 -4.44
C VAL A 28 9.70 -7.62 -5.43
N GLU A 29 10.60 -6.72 -5.84
CA GLU A 29 11.62 -6.96 -6.85
C GLU A 29 12.71 -7.97 -6.43
N GLN A 30 12.77 -8.33 -5.15
CA GLN A 30 13.61 -9.45 -4.69
C GLN A 30 13.04 -10.82 -5.07
N VAL A 31 11.82 -10.89 -5.59
CA VAL A 31 11.16 -12.13 -6.00
C VAL A 31 11.16 -12.23 -7.52
N LYS A 32 11.81 -13.27 -8.06
CA LYS A 32 11.84 -13.51 -9.52
C LYS A 32 10.44 -13.87 -10.04
N GLY A 33 10.12 -13.40 -11.23
CA GLY A 33 8.89 -13.75 -11.94
C GLY A 33 7.68 -12.85 -11.65
N ILE A 34 7.88 -11.78 -10.85
CA ILE A 34 6.84 -10.79 -10.59
C ILE A 34 7.45 -9.38 -10.48
N GLU A 35 6.75 -8.37 -10.98
CA GLU A 35 7.20 -6.98 -10.99
C GLU A 35 6.53 -6.14 -9.90
N ALA A 36 7.16 -5.02 -9.53
CA ALA A 36 6.52 -3.97 -8.74
C ALA A 36 5.95 -2.90 -9.67
N ARG A 37 4.69 -2.52 -9.48
CA ARG A 37 4.08 -1.40 -10.19
C ARG A 37 3.60 -0.37 -9.19
N VAL A 38 4.31 0.76 -9.11
CA VAL A 38 4.01 1.83 -8.15
C VAL A 38 3.08 2.85 -8.80
N ARG A 39 1.96 3.18 -8.13
CA ARG A 39 0.94 4.13 -8.58
C ARG A 39 0.49 5.03 -7.43
N THR A 40 0.05 6.22 -7.76
CA THR A 40 -0.57 7.14 -6.79
C THR A 40 -1.98 7.54 -7.23
N VAL A 41 -2.66 8.31 -6.38
CA VAL A 41 -3.97 8.91 -6.67
C VAL A 41 -3.88 10.43 -6.57
N PRO A 42 -4.68 11.19 -7.35
CA PRO A 42 -4.72 12.65 -7.23
C PRO A 42 -5.27 13.10 -5.87
N ALA A 43 -4.94 14.31 -5.47
CA ALA A 43 -5.56 14.95 -4.31
C ALA A 43 -7.06 15.21 -4.58
N VAL A 44 -7.88 15.14 -3.52
CA VAL A 44 -9.29 15.55 -3.60
C VAL A 44 -9.38 17.03 -3.28
N SER A 45 -10.08 17.78 -4.16
CA SER A 45 -10.38 19.19 -3.98
C SER A 45 -11.77 19.39 -3.36
N THR A 46 -11.97 20.53 -2.69
CA THR A 46 -13.30 20.99 -2.27
C THR A 46 -14.12 21.55 -3.44
N ASN A 47 -13.49 21.84 -4.57
CA ASN A 47 -14.15 22.27 -5.80
C ASN A 47 -14.50 21.04 -6.64
N CYS A 48 -15.67 21.05 -7.28
CA CYS A 48 -16.09 19.95 -8.18
C CYS A 48 -15.41 20.02 -9.56
N GLU A 49 -14.50 20.94 -9.77
CA GLU A 49 -13.71 21.08 -10.99
C GLU A 49 -12.44 20.22 -10.90
N LYS A 50 -11.95 19.78 -12.06
CA LYS A 50 -10.66 19.10 -12.17
C LYS A 50 -9.54 20.07 -11.80
N THR A 51 -8.86 19.81 -10.67
CA THR A 51 -7.81 20.70 -10.14
C THR A 51 -6.40 20.17 -10.30
N GLU A 52 -6.25 18.87 -10.59
CA GLU A 52 -4.96 18.22 -10.79
C GLU A 52 -4.71 17.95 -12.29
N PRO A 53 -3.46 18.04 -12.77
CA PRO A 53 -3.13 17.68 -14.14
C PRO A 53 -3.34 16.18 -14.37
N ASP A 54 -3.45 15.76 -15.64
CA ASP A 54 -3.60 14.34 -16.01
C ASP A 54 -2.38 13.49 -15.65
N ILE A 55 -1.22 14.11 -15.52
CA ILE A 55 0.05 13.48 -15.14
C ILE A 55 0.57 14.21 -13.90
N PRO A 56 0.99 13.48 -12.83
CA PRO A 56 1.57 14.11 -11.66
C PRO A 56 2.83 14.89 -12.03
N ALA A 57 3.03 16.07 -11.42
CA ALA A 57 4.25 16.86 -11.60
C ALA A 57 5.51 16.14 -11.09
N SER A 58 5.36 15.22 -10.17
CA SER A 58 6.44 14.39 -9.60
C SER A 58 5.89 13.11 -9.00
N GLY A 59 6.75 12.10 -8.82
CA GLY A 59 6.39 10.82 -8.24
C GLY A 59 5.86 9.81 -9.26
N ALA A 60 5.07 8.84 -8.79
CA ALA A 60 4.48 7.81 -9.64
C ALA A 60 3.30 8.37 -10.45
N VAL A 61 3.04 7.79 -11.62
CA VAL A 61 1.85 8.10 -12.42
C VAL A 61 0.57 7.70 -11.67
N TYR A 62 -0.55 8.33 -12.02
CA TYR A 62 -1.84 7.98 -11.43
C TYR A 62 -2.23 6.54 -11.78
N CYS A 63 -2.90 5.88 -10.83
CA CYS A 63 -3.43 4.54 -11.00
C CYS A 63 -4.67 4.59 -11.91
N SER A 64 -4.71 3.71 -12.90
CA SER A 64 -5.93 3.43 -13.64
C SER A 64 -6.73 2.28 -13.00
N ILE A 65 -7.97 2.11 -13.41
CA ILE A 65 -8.81 0.97 -12.99
C ILE A 65 -8.23 -0.35 -13.53
N GLU A 66 -7.63 -0.31 -14.73
CA GLU A 66 -6.95 -1.46 -15.36
C GLU A 66 -5.71 -1.88 -14.56
N ASP A 67 -4.92 -0.92 -14.03
CA ASP A 67 -3.77 -1.25 -13.17
C ASP A 67 -4.21 -2.07 -11.94
N LEU A 68 -5.37 -1.74 -11.36
CA LEU A 68 -5.92 -2.46 -10.22
C LEU A 68 -6.53 -3.80 -10.64
N ARG A 69 -7.33 -3.83 -11.71
CA ARG A 69 -7.96 -5.06 -12.22
C ARG A 69 -6.93 -6.13 -12.56
N ASP A 70 -5.87 -5.76 -13.26
CA ASP A 70 -4.93 -6.71 -13.87
C ASP A 70 -3.76 -7.05 -12.92
N CYS A 71 -3.70 -6.49 -11.71
CA CYS A 71 -2.66 -6.81 -10.73
C CYS A 71 -2.79 -8.25 -10.23
N SER A 72 -1.66 -8.87 -9.88
CA SER A 72 -1.62 -10.19 -9.23
C SER A 72 -1.69 -10.09 -7.69
N GLY A 73 -1.63 -8.89 -7.14
CA GLY A 73 -1.75 -8.57 -5.72
C GLY A 73 -1.62 -7.06 -5.49
N LEU A 74 -2.05 -6.61 -4.33
CA LEU A 74 -2.12 -5.18 -4.00
C LEU A 74 -1.43 -4.88 -2.67
N VAL A 75 -0.63 -3.81 -2.62
CA VAL A 75 -0.20 -3.22 -1.36
C VAL A 75 -0.68 -1.77 -1.30
N LEU A 76 -1.60 -1.49 -0.37
CA LEU A 76 -2.31 -0.23 -0.25
C LEU A 76 -1.62 0.68 0.77
N GLY A 77 -1.32 1.92 0.41
CA GLY A 77 -0.59 2.85 1.27
C GLY A 77 -1.26 4.21 1.46
N SER A 78 -1.35 4.67 2.71
CA SER A 78 -1.91 5.97 3.06
C SER A 78 -1.22 6.58 4.27
N PRO A 79 -1.06 7.92 4.34
CA PRO A 79 -0.85 8.56 5.62
C PRO A 79 -2.10 8.40 6.47
N THR A 80 -1.92 8.37 7.80
CA THR A 80 -3.08 8.37 8.71
C THR A 80 -3.89 9.67 8.60
N ARG A 81 -5.19 9.56 8.67
CA ARG A 81 -6.14 10.65 8.89
C ARG A 81 -7.15 10.18 9.94
N PHE A 82 -6.90 10.60 11.21
CA PHE A 82 -7.74 10.21 12.35
C PHE A 82 -7.92 8.68 12.47
N GLY A 83 -6.83 7.91 12.28
CA GLY A 83 -6.84 6.45 12.34
C GLY A 83 -7.40 5.75 11.10
N ASN A 84 -7.61 6.47 10.00
CA ASN A 84 -8.12 5.95 8.74
C ASN A 84 -7.25 6.40 7.56
N MET A 85 -7.51 5.87 6.36
CA MET A 85 -6.85 6.30 5.14
C MET A 85 -7.26 7.73 4.75
N ALA A 86 -6.40 8.41 3.99
CA ALA A 86 -6.67 9.73 3.45
C ALA A 86 -7.79 9.68 2.39
N ALA A 87 -8.62 10.75 2.35
CA ALA A 87 -9.75 10.86 1.43
C ALA A 87 -9.42 10.59 -0.05
N PRO A 88 -8.28 11.04 -0.63
CA PRO A 88 -7.95 10.72 -2.02
C PRO A 88 -7.89 9.23 -2.32
N LEU A 89 -7.30 8.44 -1.40
CA LEU A 89 -7.22 7.00 -1.58
C LEU A 89 -8.59 6.34 -1.42
N LYS A 90 -9.36 6.77 -0.41
CA LYS A 90 -10.73 6.27 -0.21
C LYS A 90 -11.62 6.60 -1.41
N TYR A 91 -11.51 7.82 -1.97
CA TYR A 91 -12.25 8.22 -3.15
C TYR A 91 -11.96 7.32 -4.36
N PHE A 92 -10.69 6.96 -4.58
CA PHE A 92 -10.31 5.99 -5.62
C PHE A 92 -10.96 4.62 -5.38
N ILE A 93 -10.87 4.09 -4.15
CA ILE A 93 -11.47 2.80 -3.80
C ILE A 93 -13.00 2.82 -3.94
N ASP A 94 -13.67 3.93 -3.59
CA ASP A 94 -15.12 4.07 -3.75
C ASP A 94 -15.57 4.01 -5.23
N GLY A 95 -14.66 4.35 -6.16
CA GLY A 95 -14.90 4.23 -7.61
C GLY A 95 -14.77 2.81 -8.18
N THR A 96 -14.46 1.79 -7.36
CA THR A 96 -14.15 0.43 -7.84
C THR A 96 -15.34 -0.54 -7.84
N LEU A 97 -16.57 -0.04 -7.78
CA LEU A 97 -17.79 -0.87 -7.72
C LEU A 97 -17.86 -1.93 -8.84
N ASN A 98 -17.48 -1.57 -10.06
CA ASN A 98 -17.54 -2.49 -11.19
C ASN A 98 -16.55 -3.67 -11.04
N LEU A 99 -15.34 -3.43 -10.48
CA LEU A 99 -14.37 -4.49 -10.18
C LEU A 99 -14.89 -5.44 -9.10
N TRP A 100 -15.59 -4.88 -8.09
CA TRP A 100 -16.21 -5.68 -7.03
C TRP A 100 -17.34 -6.57 -7.59
N LEU A 101 -18.23 -6.03 -8.43
CA LEU A 101 -19.31 -6.79 -9.06
C LEU A 101 -18.78 -7.89 -9.97
N ALA A 102 -17.66 -7.66 -10.67
CA ALA A 102 -17.02 -8.63 -11.54
C ALA A 102 -16.18 -9.69 -10.77
N GLY A 103 -15.86 -9.44 -9.50
CA GLY A 103 -15.00 -10.31 -8.70
C GLY A 103 -13.52 -10.25 -9.10
N ASP A 104 -13.08 -9.19 -9.77
CA ASP A 104 -11.75 -9.09 -10.40
C ASP A 104 -10.58 -9.19 -9.40
N LEU A 105 -10.82 -8.92 -8.10
CA LEU A 105 -9.81 -8.95 -7.06
C LEU A 105 -9.92 -10.16 -6.11
N VAL A 106 -10.88 -11.04 -6.33
CA VAL A 106 -11.09 -12.23 -5.49
C VAL A 106 -9.82 -13.09 -5.46
N ASP A 107 -9.46 -13.57 -4.26
CA ASP A 107 -8.31 -14.43 -3.96
C ASP A 107 -6.92 -13.83 -4.24
N LYS A 108 -6.83 -12.59 -4.72
CA LYS A 108 -5.54 -11.89 -4.86
C LYS A 108 -5.01 -11.47 -3.48
N PRO A 109 -3.70 -11.65 -3.19
CA PRO A 109 -3.14 -11.26 -1.90
C PRO A 109 -3.07 -9.73 -1.77
N ALA A 110 -3.34 -9.24 -0.56
CA ALA A 110 -3.28 -7.82 -0.23
C ALA A 110 -2.55 -7.54 1.07
N ALA A 111 -1.98 -6.35 1.18
CA ALA A 111 -1.37 -5.81 2.38
C ALA A 111 -1.57 -4.29 2.45
N ALA A 112 -1.17 -3.69 3.59
CA ALA A 112 -1.23 -2.25 3.77
C ALA A 112 0.06 -1.69 4.41
N PHE A 113 0.30 -0.37 4.18
CA PHE A 113 1.35 0.38 4.87
C PHE A 113 0.88 1.82 5.16
N THR A 114 1.44 2.42 6.22
CA THR A 114 1.01 3.76 6.65
C THR A 114 2.18 4.61 7.18
N SER A 115 1.97 5.91 7.27
CA SER A 115 2.86 6.85 7.95
C SER A 115 2.05 7.73 8.91
N THR A 116 2.60 7.97 10.11
CA THR A 116 1.99 8.78 11.17
C THR A 116 2.94 9.87 11.65
N GLY A 117 2.41 10.92 12.27
CA GLY A 117 3.21 11.97 12.89
C GLY A 117 3.75 11.60 14.28
N SER A 118 3.18 10.57 14.93
CA SER A 118 3.59 10.13 16.27
C SER A 118 3.46 8.61 16.42
N MET A 119 4.16 8.04 17.41
CA MET A 119 4.19 6.59 17.68
C MET A 119 2.78 5.99 17.85
N HIS A 120 1.94 6.63 18.68
CA HIS A 120 0.56 6.18 18.92
C HIS A 120 -0.47 6.98 18.10
N GLY A 121 -0.07 7.48 16.92
CA GLY A 121 -0.88 8.32 16.05
C GLY A 121 -1.83 7.57 15.13
N GLY A 122 -2.16 6.30 15.42
CA GLY A 122 -3.12 5.50 14.66
C GLY A 122 -2.48 4.64 13.57
N GLN A 123 -1.27 4.11 13.78
CA GLN A 123 -0.61 3.20 12.83
C GLN A 123 -1.47 1.97 12.59
N GLU A 124 -1.79 1.22 13.66
CA GLU A 124 -2.55 -0.03 13.60
C GLU A 124 -3.98 0.19 13.08
N THR A 125 -4.68 1.21 13.61
CA THR A 125 -6.06 1.50 13.20
C THR A 125 -6.15 1.88 11.73
N THR A 126 -5.20 2.64 11.20
CA THR A 126 -5.15 2.99 9.77
C THR A 126 -4.95 1.74 8.91
N LEU A 127 -4.01 0.86 9.29
CA LEU A 127 -3.77 -0.41 8.59
C LEU A 127 -5.02 -1.30 8.61
N LEU A 128 -5.63 -1.49 9.78
CA LEU A 128 -6.83 -2.30 9.95
C LEU A 128 -8.03 -1.72 9.18
N SER A 129 -8.18 -0.39 9.16
CA SER A 129 -9.26 0.25 8.39
C SER A 129 -9.10 0.07 6.88
N MET A 130 -7.86 0.02 6.37
CA MET A 130 -7.59 -0.28 4.97
C MET A 130 -7.86 -1.74 4.58
N MET A 131 -7.79 -2.68 5.54
CA MET A 131 -8.15 -4.08 5.30
C MET A 131 -9.61 -4.26 4.91
N LEU A 132 -10.52 -3.53 5.54
CA LEU A 132 -11.97 -3.75 5.38
C LEU A 132 -12.42 -3.65 3.91
N PRO A 133 -12.13 -2.58 3.15
CA PRO A 133 -12.52 -2.54 1.74
C PRO A 133 -11.84 -3.62 0.89
N LEU A 134 -10.61 -4.02 1.20
CA LEU A 134 -9.91 -5.08 0.48
C LEU A 134 -10.55 -6.45 0.75
N MET A 135 -10.98 -6.70 1.98
CA MET A 135 -11.75 -7.91 2.32
C MET A 135 -13.12 -7.93 1.61
N HIS A 136 -13.79 -6.78 1.48
CA HIS A 136 -15.04 -6.67 0.70
C HIS A 136 -14.82 -6.99 -0.79
N HIS A 137 -13.65 -6.71 -1.33
CA HIS A 137 -13.24 -7.13 -2.68
C HIS A 137 -12.87 -8.63 -2.79
N GLY A 138 -12.92 -9.38 -1.68
CA GLY A 138 -12.57 -10.80 -1.65
C GLY A 138 -11.07 -11.08 -1.63
N MET A 139 -10.24 -10.05 -1.35
CA MET A 139 -8.78 -10.23 -1.30
C MET A 139 -8.32 -10.96 -0.04
N VAL A 140 -7.20 -11.68 -0.14
CA VAL A 140 -6.54 -12.37 0.98
C VAL A 140 -5.54 -11.44 1.65
N PHE A 141 -5.87 -10.89 2.80
CA PHE A 141 -5.02 -9.93 3.50
C PHE A 141 -3.86 -10.62 4.23
N ALA A 142 -2.62 -10.12 4.07
CA ALA A 142 -1.43 -10.61 4.74
C ALA A 142 -0.59 -9.46 5.34
N GLY A 143 -0.30 -9.56 6.63
CA GLY A 143 0.59 -8.64 7.34
C GLY A 143 2.05 -9.11 7.34
N ILE A 144 2.84 -8.66 8.32
CA ILE A 144 4.23 -9.04 8.55
C ILE A 144 4.28 -10.07 9.68
N PRO A 145 4.84 -11.28 9.48
CA PRO A 145 4.90 -12.30 10.54
C PRO A 145 6.01 -11.98 11.54
N TYR A 146 5.85 -12.45 12.78
CA TYR A 146 6.86 -12.31 13.83
C TYR A 146 8.14 -13.14 13.61
N SER A 147 8.23 -13.88 12.50
CA SER A 147 9.50 -14.42 12.01
C SER A 147 10.45 -13.33 11.47
N GLU A 148 9.94 -12.10 11.25
CA GLU A 148 10.76 -10.93 10.98
C GLU A 148 11.19 -10.30 12.32
N PRO A 149 12.47 -10.44 12.72
CA PRO A 149 12.92 -10.03 14.05
C PRO A 149 12.80 -8.54 14.33
N ASP A 150 12.81 -7.72 13.29
CA ASP A 150 12.65 -6.27 13.41
C ASP A 150 11.31 -5.86 14.05
N LEU A 151 10.25 -6.68 13.98
CA LEU A 151 8.98 -6.41 14.66
C LEU A 151 9.11 -6.36 16.19
N THR A 152 10.04 -7.09 16.75
CA THR A 152 10.28 -7.10 18.21
C THR A 152 11.35 -6.11 18.65
N GLN A 153 12.12 -5.56 17.72
CA GLN A 153 13.25 -4.67 18.00
C GLN A 153 12.98 -3.20 17.65
N THR A 154 12.03 -2.94 16.75
CA THR A 154 11.75 -1.58 16.31
C THR A 154 11.36 -0.66 17.46
N THR A 155 11.91 0.54 17.47
CA THR A 155 11.52 1.66 18.34
C THR A 155 10.84 2.78 17.54
N GLY A 156 10.57 2.54 16.27
CA GLY A 156 9.88 3.43 15.33
C GLY A 156 8.59 2.81 14.82
N GLY A 157 8.40 2.87 13.51
CA GLY A 157 7.28 2.17 12.84
C GLY A 157 7.53 0.68 12.70
N GLY A 158 6.50 -0.02 12.22
CA GLY A 158 6.50 -1.46 12.01
C GLY A 158 5.50 -2.17 12.91
N THR A 159 4.54 -2.86 12.29
CA THR A 159 3.49 -3.61 12.99
C THR A 159 3.24 -4.95 12.30
N PRO A 160 2.66 -5.96 12.99
CA PRO A 160 2.28 -7.21 12.33
C PRO A 160 1.13 -7.03 11.32
N TYR A 161 0.39 -5.92 11.38
CA TYR A 161 -0.72 -5.63 10.47
C TYR A 161 -0.24 -5.02 9.14
N GLY A 162 0.99 -4.53 9.08
CA GLY A 162 1.60 -3.93 7.89
C GLY A 162 2.78 -3.02 8.24
N ALA A 163 3.49 -2.55 7.23
CA ALA A 163 4.61 -1.65 7.44
C ALA A 163 4.13 -0.25 7.84
N SER A 164 4.87 0.42 8.72
CA SER A 164 4.56 1.78 9.13
C SER A 164 5.80 2.62 9.40
N HIS A 165 5.62 3.94 9.41
CA HIS A 165 6.67 4.92 9.68
C HIS A 165 6.17 6.02 10.62
N VAL A 166 6.98 6.38 11.61
CA VAL A 166 6.75 7.54 12.46
C VAL A 166 7.54 8.72 11.89
N ALA A 167 6.87 9.57 11.11
CA ALA A 167 7.49 10.68 10.39
C ALA A 167 7.86 11.88 11.28
N GLY A 168 7.35 11.94 12.51
CA GLY A 168 7.47 13.12 13.38
C GLY A 168 6.43 14.20 13.08
N ALA A 169 6.28 15.17 13.98
CA ALA A 169 5.29 16.24 13.84
C ALA A 169 5.59 17.18 12.66
N ASP A 170 6.84 17.35 12.31
CA ASP A 170 7.34 18.15 11.18
C ASP A 170 7.55 17.32 9.89
N HIS A 171 7.26 16.03 9.93
CA HIS A 171 7.44 15.07 8.84
C HIS A 171 8.89 14.94 8.34
N SER A 172 9.87 15.32 9.14
CA SER A 172 11.29 15.35 8.75
C SER A 172 12.03 14.06 9.07
N ARG A 173 11.50 13.21 9.97
CA ARG A 173 12.18 11.98 10.39
C ARG A 173 12.39 11.03 9.19
N PRO A 174 13.63 10.60 8.92
CA PRO A 174 13.90 9.62 7.88
C PRO A 174 13.38 8.24 8.25
N LEU A 175 13.21 7.36 7.26
CA LEU A 175 12.94 5.94 7.50
C LEU A 175 14.07 5.32 8.30
N GLY A 176 13.72 4.61 9.38
CA GLY A 176 14.66 3.79 10.15
C GLY A 176 15.08 2.54 9.38
N ALA A 177 16.18 1.93 9.80
CA ALA A 177 16.68 0.70 9.19
C ALA A 177 15.68 -0.47 9.35
N GLU A 178 15.06 -0.60 10.52
CA GLU A 178 14.02 -1.60 10.81
C GLU A 178 12.78 -1.35 9.94
N GLU A 179 12.31 -0.10 9.85
CA GLU A 179 11.16 0.28 9.02
C GLU A 179 11.40 -0.07 7.55
N THR A 180 12.61 0.19 7.03
CA THR A 180 13.01 -0.15 5.67
C THR A 180 12.98 -1.66 5.43
N ARG A 181 13.57 -2.47 6.33
CA ARG A 181 13.57 -3.92 6.20
C ARG A 181 12.16 -4.51 6.29
N LEU A 182 11.32 -4.00 7.19
CA LEU A 182 9.92 -4.43 7.32
C LEU A 182 9.09 -4.08 6.07
N CYS A 183 9.30 -2.93 5.44
CA CYS A 183 8.68 -2.61 4.15
C CYS A 183 9.07 -3.60 3.05
N GLN A 184 10.37 -3.91 2.95
CA GLN A 184 10.87 -4.87 1.97
C GLN A 184 10.36 -6.29 2.25
N ALA A 185 10.31 -6.71 3.52
CA ALA A 185 9.74 -8.00 3.93
C ALA A 185 8.27 -8.12 3.54
N LEU A 186 7.47 -7.07 3.74
CA LEU A 186 6.07 -7.01 3.33
C LEU A 186 5.92 -7.20 1.81
N GLY A 187 6.64 -6.40 1.02
CA GLY A 187 6.61 -6.50 -0.45
C GLY A 187 7.01 -7.89 -0.96
N LYS A 188 8.10 -8.43 -0.43
CA LYS A 188 8.58 -9.79 -0.75
C LYS A 188 7.55 -10.87 -0.40
N ARG A 189 6.86 -10.72 0.75
CA ARG A 189 5.82 -11.66 1.17
C ARG A 189 4.64 -11.66 0.20
N ILE A 190 4.11 -10.49 -0.14
CA ILE A 190 2.97 -10.37 -1.08
C ILE A 190 3.34 -10.90 -2.47
N ALA A 191 4.54 -10.61 -2.96
CA ALA A 191 5.02 -11.15 -4.23
C ALA A 191 5.04 -12.68 -4.26
N ARG A 192 5.58 -13.31 -3.19
CA ARG A 192 5.59 -14.78 -3.07
C ARG A 192 4.18 -15.38 -2.98
N LEU A 193 3.28 -14.72 -2.27
CA LEU A 193 1.89 -15.17 -2.17
C LEU A 193 1.19 -15.05 -3.52
N ALA A 194 1.38 -13.96 -4.26
CA ALA A 194 0.79 -13.77 -5.57
C ALA A 194 1.23 -14.86 -6.56
N LEU A 195 2.51 -15.22 -6.57
CA LEU A 195 3.00 -16.32 -7.42
C LEU A 195 2.38 -17.67 -7.04
N LYS A 196 2.25 -17.97 -5.74
CA LYS A 196 1.67 -19.23 -5.26
C LYS A 196 0.17 -19.34 -5.53
N LEU A 197 -0.59 -18.23 -5.36
CA LEU A 197 -2.03 -18.22 -5.56
C LEU A 197 -2.43 -18.08 -7.04
N GLY A 198 -1.53 -17.55 -7.87
CA GLY A 198 -1.73 -17.43 -9.31
C GLY A 198 -1.37 -18.68 -10.12
N GLU A 199 -0.82 -19.73 -9.50
CA GLU A 199 -0.62 -21.02 -10.16
C GLU A 199 -1.99 -21.70 -10.38
N PRO A 200 -2.31 -22.17 -11.59
CA PRO A 200 -3.54 -22.95 -11.80
C PRO A 200 -3.47 -24.23 -10.96
N ALA A 201 -4.59 -24.55 -10.30
CA ALA A 201 -4.75 -25.77 -9.52
C ALA A 201 -4.67 -27.03 -10.39
#